data_8626f7b8028404e142d9622339654418
#
_entry.id   8626f7b8028404e142d9622339654418
#
_cell.length_a   1.000
_cell.length_b   1.000
_cell.length_c   1.000
_cell.angle_alpha   90.00
_cell.angle_beta   90.00
_cell.angle_gamma   90.00
#
_symmetry.space_group_name_H-M   'P 1'
#
loop_
_entity.id
_entity.type
_entity.pdbx_description
1 polymer ?
#
loop_
_entity_poly.entity_id
_entity_poly.type
_entity_poly.pdbx_seq_one_letter_code
_entity_poly.pdbx_strand_id
1 'polypeptide(L)'
;MCTFLKGDYERYKVKKEKQLADGGHMGRIIGIDLGTTNSAAAVWENGESHLIPNAFGDYLTPSVVSIGKDGTVYVGKIAKERLVTHPEDTVSVFKRFMGTEKIYSLAGKKYRPEELSALVLKRLKEDAEHYLGEEITEAVISVPAY
;
A
#
# COMPACT_ATOMS: atom_id res chain seq x y z
N MET A 1 6.74 1.69 12.18
CA MET A 1 6.69 3.01 11.54
C MET A 1 7.51 2.97 10.27
N CYS A 2 6.86 3.08 9.13
CA CYS A 2 7.60 3.28 7.88
C CYS A 2 8.17 4.67 7.87
N THR A 3 9.41 4.81 8.29
CA THR A 3 10.19 6.02 8.08
C THR A 3 10.75 5.99 6.65
N PHE A 4 9.87 6.00 5.68
CA PHE A 4 10.24 6.30 4.31
C PHE A 4 10.28 7.81 4.18
N LEU A 5 11.39 8.40 4.59
CA LEU A 5 11.58 9.82 4.57
C LEU A 5 12.81 10.16 3.72
N LYS A 6 13.18 11.39 3.74
CA LYS A 6 14.25 12.02 2.98
C LYS A 6 15.46 11.12 2.66
N GLY A 7 15.81 10.20 3.57
CA GLY A 7 16.89 9.23 3.37
C GLY A 7 16.61 8.17 2.30
N ASP A 8 15.36 7.76 2.13
CA ASP A 8 15.01 6.77 1.12
C ASP A 8 14.85 7.42 -0.26
N TYR A 9 14.39 8.67 -0.31
CA TYR A 9 14.40 9.47 -1.54
C TYR A 9 15.84 9.68 -2.04
N GLU A 10 16.76 10.05 -1.18
CA GLU A 10 18.17 10.23 -1.54
C GLU A 10 18.81 8.88 -1.95
N ARG A 11 18.53 7.82 -1.22
CA ARG A 11 18.98 6.47 -1.58
C ARG A 11 18.43 6.03 -2.93
N TYR A 12 17.18 6.34 -3.20
CA TYR A 12 16.52 6.10 -4.48
C TYR A 12 17.19 6.91 -5.61
N LYS A 13 17.46 8.19 -5.37
CA LYS A 13 18.12 9.06 -6.33
C LYS A 13 19.51 8.54 -6.70
N VAL A 14 20.30 8.15 -5.70
CA VAL A 14 21.63 7.57 -5.91
C VAL A 14 21.55 6.25 -6.69
N LYS A 15 20.59 5.40 -6.36
CA LYS A 15 20.39 4.11 -7.03
C LYS A 15 19.98 4.30 -8.49
N LYS A 16 19.13 5.29 -8.77
CA LYS A 16 18.71 5.67 -10.12
C LYS A 16 19.88 6.16 -10.97
N GLU A 17 20.69 7.04 -10.41
CA GLU A 17 21.88 7.57 -11.10
C GLU A 17 22.88 6.45 -11.42
N LYS A 18 23.11 5.54 -10.48
CA LYS A 18 24.00 4.40 -10.64
C LYS A 18 23.49 3.41 -11.69
N GLN A 19 22.20 3.09 -11.70
CA GLN A 19 21.60 2.19 -12.69
C GLN A 19 21.64 2.80 -14.11
N LEU A 20 21.43 4.09 -14.23
CA LEU A 20 21.55 4.78 -15.52
C LEU A 20 22.99 4.74 -16.06
N ALA A 21 23.97 4.83 -15.16
CA ALA A 21 25.39 4.75 -15.52
C ALA A 21 25.81 3.33 -15.97
N ASP A 22 25.20 2.30 -15.35
CA ASP A 22 25.56 0.90 -15.61
C ASP A 22 24.78 0.28 -16.79
N GLY A 23 23.88 1.04 -17.47
CA GLY A 23 23.06 0.55 -18.58
C GLY A 23 22.06 -0.54 -18.18
N GLY A 24 21.79 -0.70 -16.90
CA GLY A 24 20.86 -1.72 -16.36
C GLY A 24 19.41 -1.44 -16.69
N HIS A 25 18.65 -2.51 -16.91
CA HIS A 25 17.21 -2.41 -17.05
C HIS A 25 16.60 -1.94 -15.71
N MET A 26 16.08 -0.73 -15.69
CA MET A 26 15.40 -0.22 -14.49
C MET A 26 14.02 -0.84 -14.40
N GLY A 27 13.78 -1.61 -13.33
CA GLY A 27 12.44 -1.92 -12.91
C GLY A 27 11.66 -0.63 -12.66
N ARG A 28 10.37 -0.62 -12.96
CA ARG A 28 9.52 0.53 -12.69
C ARG A 28 9.38 0.76 -11.20
N ILE A 29 9.35 2.03 -10.83
CA ILE A 29 9.14 2.45 -9.45
C ILE A 29 7.76 3.05 -9.37
N ILE A 30 7.00 2.60 -8.39
CA ILE A 30 5.68 3.15 -8.10
C ILE A 30 5.73 4.07 -6.88
N GLY A 31 4.88 5.08 -6.90
CA GLY A 31 4.56 5.88 -5.73
C GLY A 31 3.29 5.35 -5.07
N ILE A 32 3.27 5.28 -3.76
CA ILE A 32 2.09 4.91 -2.99
C ILE A 32 1.77 6.01 -2.00
N ASP A 33 0.54 6.48 -2.02
CA ASP A 33 -0.02 7.31 -0.97
C ASP A 33 -0.88 6.42 -0.07
N LEU A 34 -0.34 6.11 1.11
CA LEU A 34 -1.05 5.34 2.12
C LEU A 34 -1.88 6.28 2.99
N GLY A 35 -3.11 6.54 2.58
CA GLY A 35 -4.04 7.41 3.30
C GLY A 35 -4.76 6.73 4.45
N THR A 36 -5.32 7.51 5.37
CA THR A 36 -6.13 7.01 6.49
C THR A 36 -7.44 6.38 6.00
N THR A 37 -8.08 7.00 5.04
CA THR A 37 -9.38 6.57 4.48
C THR A 37 -9.22 5.82 3.17
N ASN A 38 -8.41 6.36 2.25
CA ASN A 38 -8.14 5.78 0.95
C ASN A 38 -6.65 5.81 0.66
N SER A 39 -6.21 4.85 -0.14
CA SER A 39 -4.84 4.75 -0.64
C SER A 39 -4.83 4.77 -2.15
N ALA A 40 -3.73 5.20 -2.75
CA ALA A 40 -3.56 5.26 -4.19
C ALA A 40 -2.14 4.86 -4.58
N ALA A 41 -2.00 4.38 -5.81
CA ALA A 41 -0.71 4.09 -6.41
C ALA A 41 -0.56 4.87 -7.73
N ALA A 42 0.65 5.25 -8.05
CA ALA A 42 0.99 5.95 -9.28
C ALA A 42 2.32 5.43 -9.84
N VAL A 43 2.47 5.55 -11.14
CA VAL A 43 3.71 5.25 -11.84
C VAL A 43 4.24 6.53 -12.49
N TRP A 44 5.56 6.66 -12.52
CA TRP A 44 6.23 7.74 -13.24
C TRP A 44 6.66 7.21 -14.61
N GLU A 45 6.10 7.79 -15.66
CA GLU A 45 6.36 7.41 -17.04
C GLU A 45 6.48 8.65 -17.93
N ASN A 46 7.49 8.68 -18.80
CA ASN A 46 7.67 9.76 -19.79
C ASN A 46 7.65 11.17 -19.17
N GLY A 47 8.19 11.33 -17.98
CA GLY A 47 8.23 12.62 -17.28
C GLY A 47 6.94 13.01 -16.56
N GLU A 48 5.95 12.14 -16.51
CA GLU A 48 4.64 12.38 -15.88
C GLU A 48 4.27 11.29 -14.90
N SER A 49 3.47 11.66 -13.91
CA SER A 49 2.88 10.73 -12.95
C SER A 49 1.50 10.29 -13.42
N HIS A 50 1.27 9.00 -13.47
CA HIS A 50 -0.03 8.41 -13.85
C HIS A 50 -0.58 7.57 -12.71
N LEU A 51 -1.83 7.80 -12.32
CA LEU A 51 -2.51 6.97 -11.34
C LEU A 51 -2.73 5.56 -11.90
N ILE A 52 -2.54 4.57 -11.04
CA ILE A 52 -2.75 3.16 -11.37
C ILE A 52 -4.12 2.73 -10.84
N PRO A 53 -5.02 2.22 -11.71
CA PRO A 53 -6.30 1.70 -11.24
C PRO A 53 -6.10 0.37 -10.49
N ASN A 54 -6.97 0.13 -9.53
CA ASN A 54 -7.05 -1.17 -8.85
C ASN A 54 -7.82 -2.20 -9.70
N ALA A 55 -8.02 -3.40 -9.17
CA ALA A 55 -8.72 -4.49 -9.86
C ALA A 55 -10.18 -4.15 -10.25
N PHE A 56 -10.77 -3.14 -9.63
CA PHE A 56 -12.13 -2.66 -9.94
C PHE A 56 -12.14 -1.49 -10.93
N GLY A 57 -10.97 -1.04 -11.38
CA GLY A 57 -10.85 0.13 -12.25
C GLY A 57 -10.88 1.47 -11.50
N ASP A 58 -10.86 1.46 -10.17
CA ASP A 58 -10.87 2.66 -9.35
C ASP A 58 -9.46 3.12 -9.04
N TYR A 59 -9.23 4.43 -9.01
CA TYR A 59 -7.92 5.01 -8.65
C TYR A 59 -7.68 5.09 -7.15
N LEU A 60 -8.75 5.03 -6.35
CA LEU A 60 -8.65 5.00 -4.90
C LEU A 60 -9.03 3.63 -4.38
N THR A 61 -8.23 3.10 -3.48
CA THR A 61 -8.48 1.85 -2.77
C THR A 61 -8.78 2.18 -1.31
N PRO A 62 -9.95 1.82 -0.80
CA PRO A 62 -10.24 2.04 0.61
C PRO A 62 -9.20 1.40 1.52
N SER A 63 -8.70 2.16 2.50
CA SER A 63 -7.73 1.68 3.50
C SER A 63 -8.47 0.87 4.58
N VAL A 64 -9.09 -0.22 4.15
CA VAL A 64 -9.90 -1.12 4.99
C VAL A 64 -9.39 -2.53 4.81
N VAL A 65 -9.28 -3.26 5.92
CA VAL A 65 -8.85 -4.66 5.94
C VAL A 65 -9.92 -5.48 6.66
N SER A 66 -10.26 -6.62 6.09
CA SER A 66 -11.14 -7.61 6.72
C SER A 66 -10.49 -8.99 6.60
N ILE A 67 -10.64 -9.79 7.64
CA ILE A 67 -10.10 -11.15 7.68
C ILE A 67 -11.28 -12.12 7.78
N GLY A 68 -11.36 -13.03 6.83
CA GLY A 68 -12.36 -14.11 6.87
C GLY A 68 -11.98 -15.17 7.90
N LYS A 69 -12.96 -15.90 8.40
CA LYS A 69 -12.76 -17.01 9.37
C LYS A 69 -11.88 -18.13 8.80
N ASP A 70 -11.85 -18.27 7.49
CA ASP A 70 -10.97 -19.19 6.74
C ASP A 70 -9.56 -18.65 6.51
N GLY A 71 -9.25 -17.45 7.02
CA GLY A 71 -7.98 -16.77 6.84
C GLY A 71 -7.87 -15.91 5.59
N THR A 72 -8.92 -15.82 4.77
CA THR A 72 -8.92 -14.96 3.58
C THR A 72 -8.77 -13.50 3.96
N VAL A 73 -7.83 -12.81 3.32
CA VAL A 73 -7.57 -11.38 3.54
C VAL A 73 -8.31 -10.58 2.48
N TYR A 74 -9.15 -9.66 2.91
CA TYR A 74 -9.83 -8.70 2.05
C TYR A 74 -9.27 -7.31 2.29
N VAL A 75 -8.96 -6.59 1.23
CA VAL A 75 -8.47 -5.21 1.29
C VAL A 75 -9.25 -4.36 0.28
N GLY A 76 -9.57 -3.15 0.66
CA GLY A 76 -10.18 -2.18 -0.22
C GLY A 76 -11.70 -2.28 -0.27
N LYS A 77 -12.27 -2.23 -1.46
CA LYS A 77 -13.72 -2.14 -1.68
C LYS A 77 -14.52 -3.28 -1.02
N ILE A 78 -14.08 -4.52 -1.20
CA ILE A 78 -14.75 -5.68 -0.61
C ILE A 78 -14.65 -5.63 0.92
N ALA A 79 -13.50 -5.26 1.46
CA ALA A 79 -13.33 -5.09 2.90
C ALA A 79 -14.24 -3.97 3.44
N LYS A 80 -14.39 -2.88 2.69
CA LYS A 80 -15.30 -1.78 3.06
C LYS A 80 -16.76 -2.24 3.18
N GLU A 81 -17.22 -3.07 2.26
CA GLU A 81 -18.55 -3.68 2.34
C GLU A 81 -18.70 -4.55 3.59
N ARG A 82 -17.64 -5.23 3.99
CA ARG A 82 -17.60 -6.07 5.18
C ARG A 82 -17.63 -5.29 6.50
N LEU A 83 -17.42 -3.98 6.48
CA LEU A 83 -17.67 -3.13 7.66
C LEU A 83 -19.15 -3.23 8.13
N VAL A 84 -20.06 -3.46 7.21
CA VAL A 84 -21.49 -3.60 7.50
C VAL A 84 -21.84 -5.05 7.86
N THR A 85 -21.33 -6.02 7.12
CA THR A 85 -21.71 -7.45 7.25
C THR A 85 -20.88 -8.22 8.27
N HIS A 86 -19.62 -7.85 8.45
CA HIS A 86 -18.67 -8.49 9.36
C HIS A 86 -17.85 -7.44 10.13
N PRO A 87 -18.51 -6.55 10.90
CA PRO A 87 -17.82 -5.46 11.57
C PRO A 87 -16.78 -5.92 12.61
N GLU A 88 -16.99 -7.08 13.19
CA GLU A 88 -16.08 -7.67 14.19
C GLU A 88 -14.75 -8.14 13.59
N ASP A 89 -14.72 -8.43 12.29
CA ASP A 89 -13.55 -8.94 11.56
C ASP A 89 -13.01 -7.93 10.54
N THR A 90 -13.44 -6.68 10.64
CA THR A 90 -13.10 -5.62 9.68
C THR A 90 -12.65 -4.36 10.40
N VAL A 91 -11.62 -3.72 9.89
CA VAL A 91 -11.05 -2.51 10.49
C VAL A 91 -10.73 -1.47 9.44
N SER A 92 -11.02 -0.22 9.79
CA SER A 92 -10.67 0.97 9.03
C SER A 92 -9.90 1.95 9.94
N VAL A 93 -9.40 3.04 9.38
CA VAL A 93 -8.69 4.13 10.07
C VAL A 93 -7.55 3.70 11.00
N PHE A 94 -7.02 2.51 10.85
CA PHE A 94 -5.95 1.97 11.68
C PHE A 94 -4.62 2.74 11.53
N LYS A 95 -4.43 3.46 10.46
CA LYS A 95 -3.23 4.28 10.25
C LYS A 95 -3.03 5.32 11.34
N ARG A 96 -4.09 5.83 11.91
CA ARG A 96 -4.03 6.80 13.04
C ARG A 96 -3.35 6.23 14.28
N PHE A 97 -3.30 4.92 14.40
CA PHE A 97 -2.75 4.23 15.57
C PHE A 97 -1.38 3.60 15.30
N MET A 98 -0.77 3.89 14.14
CA MET A 98 0.60 3.47 13.84
C MET A 98 1.57 4.09 14.85
N GLY A 99 2.53 3.29 15.31
CA GLY A 99 3.47 3.70 16.34
C GLY A 99 2.92 3.61 17.76
N THR A 100 1.68 3.17 17.94
CA THR A 100 1.06 2.93 19.25
C THR A 100 1.03 1.44 19.58
N GLU A 101 0.60 1.10 20.79
CA GLU A 101 0.43 -0.29 21.23
C GLU A 101 -0.95 -0.87 20.90
N LYS A 102 -1.76 -0.17 20.11
CA LYS A 102 -3.08 -0.63 19.68
C LYS A 102 -2.99 -1.98 18.99
N ILE A 103 -3.87 -2.89 19.37
CA ILE A 103 -3.99 -4.22 18.77
C ILE A 103 -5.44 -4.42 18.33
N TYR A 104 -5.60 -4.97 17.15
CA TYR A 104 -6.90 -5.37 16.59
C TYR A 104 -7.00 -6.89 16.58
N SER A 105 -8.13 -7.42 17.03
CA SER A 105 -8.43 -8.85 16.95
C SER A 105 -9.37 -9.08 15.78
N LEU A 106 -8.91 -9.79 14.76
CA LEU A 106 -9.67 -10.09 13.55
C LEU A 106 -9.63 -11.59 13.29
N ALA A 107 -10.78 -12.23 13.22
CA ALA A 107 -10.89 -13.67 13.00
C ALA A 107 -10.01 -14.53 13.93
N GLY A 108 -9.93 -14.14 15.19
CA GLY A 108 -9.13 -14.85 16.21
C GLY A 108 -7.62 -14.59 16.20
N LYS A 109 -7.15 -13.72 15.31
CA LYS A 109 -5.74 -13.30 15.24
C LYS A 109 -5.57 -11.85 15.64
N LYS A 110 -4.42 -11.52 16.18
CA LYS A 110 -4.06 -10.16 16.59
C LYS A 110 -3.21 -9.48 15.53
N TYR A 111 -3.58 -8.24 15.21
CA TYR A 111 -2.88 -7.41 14.23
C TYR A 111 -2.52 -6.06 14.81
N ARG A 112 -1.33 -5.61 14.52
CA ARG A 112 -0.91 -4.23 14.80
C ARG A 112 -1.29 -3.33 13.61
N PRO A 113 -1.45 -2.01 13.82
CA PRO A 113 -1.72 -1.08 12.72
C PRO A 113 -0.70 -1.20 11.58
N GLU A 114 0.58 -1.43 11.88
CA GLU A 114 1.65 -1.61 10.90
C GLU A 114 1.45 -2.86 10.03
N GLU A 115 0.98 -3.94 10.61
CA GLU A 115 0.68 -5.17 9.89
C GLU A 115 -0.52 -5.00 8.94
N LEU A 116 -1.55 -4.28 9.39
CA LEU A 116 -2.70 -3.94 8.56
C LEU A 116 -2.31 -3.00 7.41
N SER A 117 -1.45 -2.04 7.68
CA SER A 117 -0.89 -1.15 6.65
C SER A 117 -0.07 -1.94 5.61
N ALA A 118 0.70 -2.93 6.05
CA ALA A 118 1.43 -3.82 5.14
C ALA A 118 0.51 -4.62 4.22
N LEU A 119 -0.65 -5.04 4.69
CA LEU A 119 -1.66 -5.73 3.87
C LEU A 119 -2.24 -4.80 2.79
N VAL A 120 -2.48 -3.54 3.12
CA VAL A 120 -2.92 -2.54 2.14
C VAL A 120 -1.83 -2.29 1.10
N LEU A 121 -0.58 -2.13 1.51
CA LEU A 121 0.56 -1.95 0.61
C LEU A 121 0.74 -3.14 -0.33
N LYS A 122 0.58 -4.35 0.18
CA LYS A 122 0.66 -5.58 -0.62
C LYS A 122 -0.42 -5.59 -1.71
N ARG A 123 -1.65 -5.20 -1.38
CA ARG A 123 -2.74 -5.12 -2.36
C ARG A 123 -2.45 -4.07 -3.44
N LEU A 124 -1.98 -2.91 -3.07
CA LEU A 124 -1.61 -1.86 -4.02
C LEU A 124 -0.48 -2.31 -4.95
N LYS A 125 0.49 -3.03 -4.41
CA LYS A 125 1.57 -3.64 -5.21
C LYS A 125 1.02 -4.65 -6.22
N GLU A 126 0.17 -5.56 -5.78
CA GLU A 126 -0.46 -6.58 -6.65
C GLU A 126 -1.28 -5.93 -7.77
N ASP A 127 -2.08 -4.92 -7.45
CA ASP A 127 -2.85 -4.16 -8.44
C ASP A 127 -1.93 -3.46 -9.45
N ALA A 128 -0.84 -2.86 -8.98
CA ALA A 128 0.14 -2.21 -9.84
C ALA A 128 0.86 -3.21 -10.76
N GLU A 129 1.26 -4.35 -10.24
CA GLU A 129 1.90 -5.41 -11.02
C GLU A 129 0.97 -5.97 -12.09
N HIS A 130 -0.30 -6.15 -11.75
CA HIS A 130 -1.32 -6.60 -12.70
C HIS A 130 -1.54 -5.56 -13.82
N TYR A 131 -1.67 -4.29 -13.46
CA TYR A 131 -1.89 -3.21 -14.42
C TYR A 131 -0.69 -2.97 -15.35
N LEU A 132 0.52 -2.98 -14.79
CA LEU A 132 1.75 -2.72 -15.54
C LEU A 132 2.29 -3.97 -16.25
N GLY A 133 1.83 -5.18 -15.88
CA GLY A 133 2.29 -6.43 -16.47
C GLY A 133 3.73 -6.80 -16.11
N GLU A 134 4.25 -6.29 -15.01
CA GLU A 134 5.61 -6.56 -14.56
C GLU A 134 5.72 -6.58 -13.04
N GLU A 135 6.77 -7.21 -12.52
CA GLU A 135 7.07 -7.23 -11.09
C GLU A 135 7.54 -5.87 -10.61
N ILE A 136 7.00 -5.41 -9.48
CA ILE A 136 7.40 -4.17 -8.82
C ILE A 136 8.26 -4.52 -7.61
N THR A 137 9.52 -4.12 -7.65
CA THR A 137 10.48 -4.39 -6.59
C THR A 137 10.77 -3.18 -5.71
N GLU A 138 10.37 -1.98 -6.14
CA GLU A 138 10.64 -0.73 -5.44
C GLU A 138 9.42 0.19 -5.44
N ALA A 139 9.15 0.80 -4.31
CA ALA A 139 8.10 1.78 -4.16
C ALA A 139 8.56 2.94 -3.27
N VAL A 140 8.08 4.13 -3.57
CA VAL A 140 8.16 5.29 -2.70
C VAL A 140 6.81 5.45 -2.03
N ILE A 141 6.78 5.43 -0.70
CA ILE A 141 5.55 5.49 0.08
C ILE A 141 5.51 6.82 0.81
N SER A 142 4.47 7.61 0.55
CA SER A 142 4.22 8.81 1.31
C SER A 142 3.43 8.46 2.58
N VAL A 143 3.88 8.98 3.69
CA VAL A 143 3.20 8.87 4.98
C VAL A 143 3.01 10.29 5.53
N PRO A 144 1.87 10.58 6.18
CA PRO A 144 1.72 11.88 6.82
C PRO A 144 2.80 12.07 7.88
N ALA A 145 3.29 13.29 7.97
CA ALA A 145 4.10 13.70 9.11
C ALA A 145 3.19 13.81 10.34
N TYR A 146 3.48 13.04 11.33
CA TYR A 146 2.87 13.17 12.66
C TYR A 146 3.83 13.88 13.59
#